data_69542a2ac5fd338f8d85223dd58a0930
#
_entry.id   69542a2ac5fd338f8d85223dd58a0930
#
_cell.length_a   1.000
_cell.length_b   1.000
_cell.length_c   1.000
_cell.angle_alpha   90.00
_cell.angle_beta   90.00
_cell.angle_gamma   90.00
#
_symmetry.space_group_name_H-M   'P 1'
#
loop_
_entity.id
_entity.type
_entity.pdbx_description
1 polymer ?
#
loop_
_entity_poly.entity_id
_entity_poly.type
_entity_poly.pdbx_seq_one_letter_code
_entity_poly.pdbx_strand_id
1 'polypeptide(L)'
;YSAALPSLFDQPGGHTYGAFSWGDTRFVILDCGEDKPDEHWVYYGLNDFNAFRQAQADFLSAELRSREFKYANRRVLIHHVPLWGNSDKFAPCIDLWAPILEKAKFDIALNGHTHRFRFHETDKVSNPFPVCVGGGPKENDATMFVLTKKGKSMHIRVLDVNGAELKALGI
;
A
#
# COMPACT_ATOMS: atom_id res chain seq x y z
N TYR A 1 1.45 13.71 -13.49
CA TYR A 1 0.58 13.39 -12.34
C TYR A 1 1.37 13.21 -11.04
N SER A 2 2.59 12.66 -11.06
CA SER A 2 3.41 12.42 -9.88
C SER A 2 3.98 13.69 -9.22
N ALA A 3 4.07 14.81 -9.95
CA ALA A 3 4.66 16.04 -9.43
C ALA A 3 3.78 16.78 -8.38
N ALA A 4 2.48 16.51 -8.31
CA ALA A 4 1.58 17.16 -7.37
C ALA A 4 1.44 16.42 -6.02
N LEU A 5 1.69 15.10 -5.99
CA LEU A 5 1.56 14.28 -4.79
C LEU A 5 2.56 14.63 -3.68
N PRO A 6 3.85 14.91 -3.99
CA PRO A 6 4.81 15.27 -2.96
C PRO A 6 4.44 16.51 -2.14
N SER A 7 3.75 17.48 -2.76
CA SER A 7 3.32 18.70 -2.07
C SER A 7 2.14 18.50 -1.12
N LEU A 8 1.38 17.41 -1.28
CA LEU A 8 0.24 17.08 -0.42
C LEU A 8 0.65 16.33 0.87
N PHE A 9 1.77 15.60 0.82
CA PHE A 9 2.16 14.69 1.90
C PHE A 9 3.52 15.00 2.53
N ASP A 10 4.13 16.11 2.17
CA ASP A 10 5.42 16.55 2.74
C ASP A 10 6.50 15.44 2.72
N GLN A 11 6.56 14.70 1.61
CA GLN A 11 7.45 13.55 1.49
C GLN A 11 8.90 14.01 1.33
N PRO A 12 9.83 13.52 2.16
CA PRO A 12 11.23 13.86 2.04
C PRO A 12 11.78 13.55 0.64
N GLY A 13 12.42 14.52 0.00
CA GLY A 13 13.06 14.35 -1.31
C GLY A 13 12.12 14.40 -2.52
N GLY A 14 10.83 14.75 -2.35
CA GLY A 14 9.88 14.88 -3.46
C GLY A 14 9.51 13.55 -4.14
N HIS A 15 9.70 12.42 -3.45
CA HIS A 15 9.32 11.09 -3.94
C HIS A 15 7.82 10.84 -3.77
N THR A 16 7.27 9.92 -4.57
CA THR A 16 5.88 9.43 -4.46
C THR A 16 5.70 8.34 -3.40
N TYR A 17 6.79 7.92 -2.75
CA TYR A 17 6.83 6.97 -1.66
C TYR A 17 7.45 7.60 -0.40
N GLY A 18 7.14 7.03 0.75
CA GLY A 18 7.64 7.56 2.02
C GLY A 18 6.96 6.95 3.23
N ALA A 19 7.19 7.54 4.39
CA ALA A 19 6.53 7.14 5.61
C ALA A 19 6.22 8.34 6.50
N PHE A 20 5.11 8.29 7.19
CA PHE A 20 4.71 9.32 8.18
C PHE A 20 4.05 8.68 9.39
N SER A 21 3.99 9.42 10.48
CA SER A 21 3.27 8.99 11.69
C SER A 21 2.06 9.87 11.91
N TRP A 22 0.93 9.22 12.23
CA TRP A 22 -0.26 9.87 12.73
C TRP A 22 -0.55 9.35 14.13
N GLY A 23 -0.20 10.16 15.12
CA GLY A 23 -0.14 9.71 16.50
C GLY A 23 0.91 8.61 16.68
N ASP A 24 0.50 7.47 17.21
CA ASP A 24 1.34 6.28 17.41
C ASP A 24 1.20 5.23 16.29
N THR A 25 0.61 5.61 15.17
CA THR A 25 0.48 4.77 13.99
C THR A 25 1.47 5.20 12.92
N ARG A 26 2.25 4.27 12.42
CA ARG A 26 3.17 4.46 11.31
C ARG A 26 2.54 4.03 10.00
N PHE A 27 2.52 4.92 9.03
CA PHE A 27 2.10 4.68 7.66
C PHE A 27 3.32 4.62 6.77
N VAL A 28 3.39 3.59 5.94
CA VAL A 28 4.41 3.43 4.90
C VAL A 28 3.70 3.40 3.57
N ILE A 29 4.09 4.30 2.67
CA ILE A 29 3.53 4.41 1.33
C ILE A 29 4.58 3.95 0.33
N LEU A 30 4.21 3.03 -0.55
CA LEU A 30 5.02 2.58 -1.66
C LEU A 30 4.30 2.82 -2.99
N ASP A 31 5.09 3.08 -4.02
CA ASP A 31 4.61 3.36 -5.37
C ASP A 31 5.35 2.46 -6.36
N CYS A 32 4.66 1.49 -6.94
CA CYS A 32 5.27 0.58 -7.92
C CYS A 32 5.51 1.22 -9.31
N GLY A 33 5.10 2.48 -9.51
CA GLY A 33 5.05 3.14 -10.80
C GLY A 33 3.86 2.61 -11.61
N GLU A 34 4.07 1.51 -12.31
CA GLU A 34 3.05 0.89 -13.16
C GLU A 34 3.00 -0.64 -12.98
N ASP A 35 2.01 -1.29 -13.60
CA ASP A 35 1.72 -2.72 -13.48
C ASP A 35 2.41 -3.60 -14.54
N LYS A 36 3.31 -3.02 -15.33
CA LYS A 36 4.00 -3.71 -16.44
C LYS A 36 5.52 -3.62 -16.32
N PRO A 37 6.27 -4.52 -16.97
CA PRO A 37 7.73 -4.44 -17.05
C PRO A 37 8.18 -3.22 -17.86
N ASP A 38 9.39 -2.74 -17.63
CA ASP A 38 9.94 -1.55 -18.27
C ASP A 38 10.02 -1.68 -19.80
N GLU A 39 10.21 -2.89 -20.31
CA GLU A 39 10.30 -3.19 -21.73
C GLU A 39 8.94 -3.20 -22.45
N HIS A 40 7.84 -3.00 -21.69
CA HIS A 40 6.52 -3.01 -22.30
C HIS A 40 6.37 -1.84 -23.28
N TRP A 41 5.92 -2.16 -24.49
CA TRP A 41 5.86 -1.23 -25.64
C TRP A 41 5.12 0.08 -25.34
N VAL A 42 4.14 0.07 -24.43
CA VAL A 42 3.33 1.23 -24.07
C VAL A 42 4.16 2.37 -23.45
N TYR A 43 5.33 2.06 -22.92
CA TYR A 43 6.21 3.05 -22.28
C TYR A 43 7.24 3.68 -23.22
N TYR A 44 7.39 3.16 -24.42
CA TYR A 44 8.35 3.68 -25.42
C TYR A 44 9.80 3.84 -24.91
N GLY A 45 10.19 3.10 -23.87
CA GLY A 45 11.52 3.21 -23.24
C GLY A 45 11.73 4.53 -22.47
N LEU A 46 10.67 5.21 -22.05
CA LEU A 46 10.73 6.52 -21.37
C LEU A 46 10.64 6.41 -19.83
N ASN A 47 10.73 5.21 -19.31
CA ASN A 47 10.62 4.92 -17.87
C ASN A 47 11.81 4.10 -17.38
N ASP A 48 12.02 4.13 -16.08
CA ASP A 48 12.98 3.30 -15.34
C ASP A 48 12.36 2.89 -14.01
N PHE A 49 11.29 2.09 -14.08
CA PHE A 49 10.59 1.61 -12.89
C PHE A 49 11.40 0.58 -12.12
N ASN A 50 12.34 -0.14 -12.78
CA ASN A 50 13.18 -1.11 -12.08
C ASN A 50 14.09 -0.42 -11.06
N ALA A 51 14.79 0.66 -11.45
CA ALA A 51 15.59 1.45 -10.52
C ALA A 51 14.72 2.12 -9.44
N PHE A 52 13.55 2.63 -9.83
CA PHE A 52 12.59 3.24 -8.91
C PHE A 52 12.07 2.24 -7.86
N ARG A 53 11.76 1.01 -8.25
CA ARG A 53 11.31 -0.07 -7.35
C ARG A 53 12.44 -0.53 -6.43
N GLN A 54 13.67 -0.61 -6.94
CA GLN A 54 14.84 -0.95 -6.13
C GLN A 54 15.13 0.10 -5.06
N ALA A 55 15.06 1.38 -5.42
CA ALA A 55 15.22 2.48 -4.45
C ALA A 55 14.19 2.39 -3.30
N GLN A 56 12.98 1.92 -3.59
CA GLN A 56 11.96 1.69 -2.57
C GLN A 56 12.21 0.44 -1.72
N ALA A 57 12.82 -0.61 -2.26
CA ALA A 57 13.28 -1.74 -1.47
C ALA A 57 14.34 -1.31 -0.44
N ASP A 58 15.26 -0.43 -0.85
CA ASP A 58 16.29 0.15 0.01
C ASP A 58 15.67 1.05 1.09
N PHE A 59 14.75 1.94 0.67
CA PHE A 59 13.96 2.78 1.59
C PHE A 59 13.20 1.92 2.60
N LEU A 60 12.45 0.91 2.16
CA LEU A 60 11.68 0.02 3.02
C LEU A 60 12.58 -0.69 4.03
N SER A 61 13.72 -1.21 3.58
CA SER A 61 14.71 -1.84 4.45
C SER A 61 15.26 -0.88 5.52
N ALA A 62 15.42 0.40 5.19
CA ALA A 62 15.83 1.43 6.14
C ALA A 62 14.69 1.79 7.10
N GLU A 63 13.46 1.97 6.56
CA GLU A 63 12.28 2.31 7.33
C GLU A 63 11.98 1.28 8.42
N LEU A 64 12.04 -0.03 8.11
CA LEU A 64 11.83 -1.09 9.08
C LEU A 64 12.82 -1.08 10.25
N ARG A 65 13.98 -0.44 10.07
CA ARG A 65 14.97 -0.25 11.13
C ARG A 65 14.80 1.06 11.88
N SER A 66 13.97 1.98 11.40
CA SER A 66 13.74 3.29 12.00
C SER A 66 13.17 3.15 13.42
N ARG A 67 13.38 4.19 14.21
CA ARG A 67 12.78 4.28 15.56
C ARG A 67 11.27 4.40 15.45
N GLU A 68 10.79 5.20 14.52
CA GLU A 68 9.39 5.49 14.28
C GLU A 68 8.62 4.20 13.94
N PHE A 69 9.18 3.35 13.07
CA PHE A 69 8.56 2.07 12.73
C PHE A 69 8.58 1.10 13.91
N LYS A 70 9.72 0.97 14.61
CA LYS A 70 9.86 0.00 15.70
C LYS A 70 8.95 0.27 16.88
N TYR A 71 8.77 1.54 17.23
CA TYR A 71 7.99 1.94 18.40
C TYR A 71 6.54 2.32 18.07
N ALA A 72 6.13 2.29 16.82
CA ALA A 72 4.75 2.47 16.44
C ALA A 72 3.86 1.41 17.10
N ASN A 73 2.69 1.83 17.59
CA ASN A 73 1.68 0.91 18.13
C ASN A 73 0.96 0.16 17.00
N ARG A 74 0.76 0.82 15.86
CA ARG A 74 0.18 0.26 14.64
C ARG A 74 1.01 0.62 13.41
N ARG A 75 0.98 -0.23 12.39
CA ARG A 75 1.71 -0.06 11.12
C ARG A 75 0.80 -0.39 9.96
N VAL A 76 0.61 0.59 9.09
CA VAL A 76 -0.25 0.48 7.92
C VAL A 76 0.61 0.63 6.67
N LEU A 77 0.55 -0.34 5.79
CA LEU A 77 1.17 -0.29 4.47
C LEU A 77 0.15 0.20 3.45
N ILE A 78 0.53 1.14 2.61
CA ILE A 78 -0.33 1.64 1.53
C ILE A 78 0.45 1.53 0.22
N HIS A 79 -0.10 0.85 -0.75
CA HIS A 79 0.42 0.83 -2.13
C HIS A 79 -0.68 0.43 -3.11
N HIS A 80 -0.55 0.85 -4.37
CA HIS A 80 -1.65 0.70 -5.33
C HIS A 80 -1.82 -0.76 -5.76
N VAL A 81 -0.82 -1.37 -6.38
CA VAL A 81 -0.90 -2.74 -6.92
C VAL A 81 -0.65 -3.75 -5.80
N PRO A 82 -1.63 -4.62 -5.44
CA PRO A 82 -1.44 -5.60 -4.39
C PRO A 82 -0.31 -6.59 -4.72
N LEU A 83 0.57 -6.86 -3.77
CA LEU A 83 1.59 -7.91 -3.90
C LEU A 83 0.98 -9.31 -3.76
N TRP A 84 -0.06 -9.43 -2.97
CA TRP A 84 -0.76 -10.67 -2.68
C TRP A 84 -2.24 -10.57 -3.02
N GLY A 85 -2.83 -11.66 -3.48
CA GLY A 85 -4.23 -11.68 -3.87
C GLY A 85 -4.52 -10.96 -5.19
N ASN A 86 -3.50 -10.64 -5.95
CA ASN A 86 -3.60 -10.11 -7.30
C ASN A 86 -3.61 -11.27 -8.30
N SER A 87 -4.54 -11.23 -9.26
CA SER A 87 -4.63 -12.21 -10.33
C SER A 87 -3.81 -11.83 -11.58
N ASP A 88 -3.18 -10.67 -11.57
CA ASP A 88 -2.35 -10.22 -12.68
C ASP A 88 -1.11 -11.09 -12.82
N LYS A 89 -0.73 -11.37 -14.07
CA LYS A 89 0.44 -12.20 -14.36
C LYS A 89 1.78 -11.55 -13.99
N PHE A 90 1.75 -10.25 -13.79
CA PHE A 90 2.92 -9.46 -13.42
C PHE A 90 2.63 -8.66 -12.14
N ALA A 91 3.32 -9.03 -11.08
CA ALA A 91 3.34 -8.30 -9.82
C ALA A 91 4.73 -7.66 -9.66
N PRO A 92 4.93 -6.43 -10.15
CA PRO A 92 6.26 -5.87 -10.41
C PRO A 92 7.17 -5.78 -9.19
N CYS A 93 6.61 -5.78 -8.00
CA CYS A 93 7.40 -5.57 -6.79
C CYS A 93 7.46 -6.79 -5.88
N ILE A 94 6.88 -7.93 -6.27
CA ILE A 94 6.81 -9.08 -5.37
C ILE A 94 8.21 -9.61 -5.02
N ASP A 95 9.08 -9.73 -6.01
CA ASP A 95 10.43 -10.28 -5.80
C ASP A 95 11.33 -9.34 -4.97
N LEU A 96 11.10 -8.02 -5.09
CA LEU A 96 11.90 -7.01 -4.39
C LEU A 96 11.38 -6.73 -2.98
N TRP A 97 10.07 -6.62 -2.81
CA TRP A 97 9.49 -6.10 -1.57
C TRP A 97 8.95 -7.19 -0.65
N ALA A 98 8.40 -8.31 -1.19
CA ALA A 98 7.82 -9.34 -0.36
C ALA A 98 8.84 -9.93 0.64
N PRO A 99 10.10 -10.25 0.29
CA PRO A 99 11.06 -10.79 1.24
C PRO A 99 11.40 -9.82 2.40
N ILE A 100 11.21 -8.51 2.18
CA ILE A 100 11.40 -7.48 3.20
C ILE A 100 10.15 -7.39 4.07
N LEU A 101 8.97 -7.36 3.43
CA LEU A 101 7.66 -7.21 4.08
C LEU A 101 7.28 -8.42 4.93
N GLU A 102 7.65 -9.63 4.53
CA GLU A 102 7.43 -10.87 5.29
C GLU A 102 8.10 -10.85 6.67
N LYS A 103 9.19 -10.09 6.80
CA LYS A 103 9.90 -9.89 8.07
C LYS A 103 9.34 -8.74 8.90
N ALA A 104 8.42 -7.97 8.31
CA ALA A 104 7.86 -6.77 8.92
C ALA A 104 6.55 -7.08 9.65
N LYS A 105 6.33 -6.36 10.76
CA LYS A 105 5.09 -6.47 11.53
C LYS A 105 4.11 -5.38 11.13
N PHE A 106 3.59 -5.44 9.90
CA PHE A 106 2.45 -4.62 9.52
C PHE A 106 1.15 -5.20 10.07
N ASP A 107 0.24 -4.34 10.47
CA ASP A 107 -1.10 -4.73 10.92
C ASP A 107 -2.06 -4.93 9.76
N ILE A 108 -1.85 -4.22 8.64
CA ILE A 108 -2.65 -4.32 7.41
C ILE A 108 -1.95 -3.66 6.21
N ALA A 109 -2.24 -4.16 5.00
CA ALA A 109 -2.00 -3.44 3.75
C ALA A 109 -3.31 -2.95 3.14
N LEU A 110 -3.32 -1.70 2.64
CA LEU A 110 -4.43 -1.08 1.92
C LEU A 110 -4.00 -0.87 0.47
N ASN A 111 -4.79 -1.41 -0.45
CA ASN A 111 -4.47 -1.49 -1.87
C ASN A 111 -5.65 -1.06 -2.75
N GLY A 112 -5.42 -0.93 -4.04
CA GLY A 112 -6.40 -0.70 -5.09
C GLY A 112 -6.21 -1.63 -6.28
N HIS A 113 -6.15 -1.07 -7.48
CA HIS A 113 -5.75 -1.70 -8.75
C HIS A 113 -6.74 -2.72 -9.34
N THR A 114 -7.17 -3.74 -8.60
CA THR A 114 -7.98 -4.83 -9.15
C THR A 114 -9.42 -4.41 -9.46
N HIS A 115 -9.81 -3.19 -9.10
CA HIS A 115 -11.14 -2.61 -9.28
C HIS A 115 -12.28 -3.44 -8.65
N ARG A 116 -11.95 -4.29 -7.68
CA ARG A 116 -12.92 -5.11 -6.95
C ARG A 116 -12.55 -5.14 -5.48
N PHE A 117 -13.50 -4.82 -4.63
CA PHE A 117 -13.30 -4.97 -3.20
C PHE A 117 -12.96 -6.43 -2.85
N ARG A 118 -11.86 -6.62 -2.13
CA ARG A 118 -11.41 -7.91 -1.58
C ARG A 118 -10.78 -7.69 -0.21
N PHE A 119 -10.99 -8.64 0.67
CA PHE A 119 -10.29 -8.71 1.94
C PHE A 119 -9.69 -10.11 2.10
N HIS A 120 -8.40 -10.16 2.33
CA HIS A 120 -7.66 -11.39 2.59
C HIS A 120 -7.12 -11.34 4.02
N GLU A 121 -7.58 -12.25 4.86
CA GLU A 121 -6.94 -12.49 6.16
C GLU A 121 -5.53 -13.02 5.95
N THR A 122 -4.69 -12.94 6.98
CA THR A 122 -3.32 -13.49 6.96
C THR A 122 -3.31 -14.94 6.43
N ASP A 123 -2.32 -15.28 5.63
CA ASP A 123 -2.07 -16.59 5.02
C ASP A 123 -3.12 -17.08 4.00
N LYS A 124 -4.11 -16.28 3.64
CA LYS A 124 -5.14 -16.72 2.66
C LYS A 124 -4.66 -16.72 1.22
N VAL A 125 -3.70 -15.84 0.90
CA VAL A 125 -3.07 -15.72 -0.42
C VAL A 125 -1.54 -15.58 -0.26
N SER A 126 -0.97 -16.29 0.70
CA SER A 126 0.45 -16.23 1.08
C SER A 126 0.90 -14.86 1.60
N ASN A 127 -0.04 -14.07 2.11
CA ASN A 127 0.19 -12.74 2.66
C ASN A 127 0.59 -12.80 4.13
N PRO A 128 1.66 -12.09 4.57
CA PRO A 128 2.16 -12.16 5.95
C PRO A 128 1.30 -11.35 6.95
N PHE A 129 0.39 -10.52 6.46
CA PHE A 129 -0.55 -9.69 7.22
C PHE A 129 -1.82 -9.47 6.39
N PRO A 130 -2.94 -9.03 6.99
CA PRO A 130 -4.17 -8.79 6.25
C PRO A 130 -3.99 -7.82 5.08
N VAL A 131 -4.64 -8.11 3.96
CA VAL A 131 -4.62 -7.29 2.74
C VAL A 131 -6.05 -6.87 2.40
N CYS A 132 -6.28 -5.58 2.29
CA CYS A 132 -7.57 -5.01 1.92
C CYS A 132 -7.44 -4.25 0.59
N VAL A 133 -8.11 -4.74 -0.43
CA VAL A 133 -8.09 -4.15 -1.77
C VAL A 133 -9.39 -3.39 -1.99
N GLY A 134 -9.29 -2.11 -2.31
CA GLY A 134 -10.43 -1.27 -2.63
C GLY A 134 -11.06 -1.56 -3.98
N GLY A 135 -12.26 -1.08 -4.16
CA GLY A 135 -13.01 -1.17 -5.40
C GLY A 135 -12.48 -0.23 -6.50
N GLY A 136 -13.15 -0.27 -7.63
CA GLY A 136 -12.72 0.41 -8.84
C GLY A 136 -13.14 1.87 -8.95
N PRO A 137 -12.81 2.51 -10.09
CA PRO A 137 -13.12 3.91 -10.35
C PRO A 137 -14.57 4.13 -10.80
N LYS A 138 -15.31 3.07 -11.12
CA LYS A 138 -16.72 3.19 -11.50
C LYS A 138 -17.57 3.46 -10.26
N GLU A 139 -18.60 4.30 -10.41
CA GLU A 139 -19.46 4.74 -9.33
C GLU A 139 -19.96 3.56 -8.45
N ASN A 140 -20.45 2.49 -9.07
CA ASN A 140 -20.98 1.33 -8.34
C ASN A 140 -19.92 0.41 -7.72
N ASP A 141 -18.66 0.57 -8.08
CA ASP A 141 -17.55 -0.28 -7.62
C ASP A 141 -16.63 0.46 -6.66
N ALA A 142 -16.73 1.80 -6.60
CA ALA A 142 -15.84 2.61 -5.80
C ALA A 142 -16.00 2.34 -4.30
N THR A 143 -14.90 2.39 -3.58
CA THR A 143 -14.88 2.23 -2.13
C THR A 143 -14.03 3.28 -1.46
N MET A 144 -14.30 3.53 -0.19
CA MET A 144 -13.55 4.44 0.65
C MET A 144 -13.07 3.71 1.91
N PHE A 145 -11.78 3.85 2.22
CA PHE A 145 -11.23 3.43 3.51
C PHE A 145 -11.36 4.57 4.52
N VAL A 146 -12.02 4.31 5.62
CA VAL A 146 -12.15 5.25 6.74
C VAL A 146 -11.41 4.69 7.94
N LEU A 147 -10.29 5.33 8.29
CA LEU A 147 -9.46 4.98 9.43
C LEU A 147 -9.82 5.88 10.59
N THR A 148 -10.24 5.29 11.70
CA THR A 148 -10.60 6.01 12.92
C THR A 148 -9.76 5.49 14.07
N LYS A 149 -9.06 6.39 14.75
CA LYS A 149 -8.25 6.07 15.92
C LYS A 149 -8.98 6.42 17.20
N LYS A 150 -9.04 5.48 18.14
CA LYS A 150 -9.60 5.69 19.48
C LYS A 150 -8.64 5.08 20.51
N GLY A 151 -7.92 5.94 21.22
CA GLY A 151 -6.84 5.51 22.11
C GLY A 151 -5.74 4.75 21.31
N LYS A 152 -5.43 3.53 21.73
CA LYS A 152 -4.45 2.65 21.05
C LYS A 152 -5.08 1.78 19.94
N SER A 153 -6.40 1.75 19.84
CA SER A 153 -7.11 0.96 18.83
C SER A 153 -7.32 1.78 17.57
N MET A 154 -7.17 1.14 16.42
CA MET A 154 -7.55 1.68 15.14
C MET A 154 -8.69 0.86 14.55
N HIS A 155 -9.71 1.54 14.06
CA HIS A 155 -10.84 0.94 13.35
C HIS A 155 -10.75 1.35 11.89
N ILE A 156 -10.83 0.37 11.02
CA ILE A 156 -10.85 0.57 9.57
C ILE A 156 -12.21 0.12 9.07
N ARG A 157 -12.93 1.01 8.42
CA ARG A 157 -14.16 0.70 7.73
C ARG A 157 -13.97 0.86 6.24
N VAL A 158 -14.49 -0.06 5.47
CA VAL A 158 -14.58 0.02 4.02
C VAL A 158 -16.03 0.32 3.67
N LEU A 159 -16.27 1.44 3.06
CA LEU A 159 -17.60 1.91 2.68
C LEU A 159 -17.72 1.90 1.15
N ASP A 160 -18.92 1.61 0.66
CA ASP A 160 -19.27 1.84 -0.75
C ASP A 160 -19.61 3.32 -1.01
N VAL A 161 -19.99 3.65 -2.23
CA VAL A 161 -20.37 5.01 -2.66
C VAL A 161 -21.60 5.56 -1.94
N ASN A 162 -22.46 4.69 -1.41
CA ASN A 162 -23.67 5.06 -0.68
C ASN A 162 -23.41 5.17 0.82
N GLY A 163 -22.18 4.93 1.26
CA GLY A 163 -21.80 4.90 2.66
C GLY A 163 -22.15 3.61 3.40
N ALA A 164 -22.60 2.57 2.68
CA ALA A 164 -22.85 1.27 3.28
C ALA A 164 -21.52 0.58 3.63
N GLU A 165 -21.47 -0.03 4.81
CA GLU A 165 -20.27 -0.69 5.30
C GLU A 165 -20.12 -2.09 4.69
N LEU A 166 -19.07 -2.25 3.88
CA LEU A 166 -18.69 -3.54 3.28
C LEU A 166 -17.85 -4.39 4.24
N LYS A 167 -17.05 -3.73 5.07
CA LYS A 167 -16.17 -4.40 6.04
C LYS A 167 -15.81 -3.44 7.17
N ALA A 168 -15.74 -3.96 8.40
CA ALA A 168 -15.15 -3.29 9.53
C ALA A 168 -14.07 -4.18 10.17
N LEU A 169 -12.96 -3.57 10.56
CA LEU A 169 -11.81 -4.22 11.16
C LEU A 169 -11.33 -3.40 12.35
N GLY A 170 -10.96 -4.07 13.45
CA GLY A 170 -10.19 -3.50 14.56
C GLY A 170 -8.77 -4.03 14.52
N ILE A 171 -7.78 -3.13 14.59
CA ILE A 171 -6.37 -3.48 14.68
C ILE A 171 -5.70 -2.77 15.84
#